data_f215012b0d575e9c9e5b1781662824ca
#
_entry.id   f215012b0d575e9c9e5b1781662824ca
#
_cell.length_a   1.000
_cell.length_b   1.000
_cell.length_c   1.000
_cell.angle_alpha   90.00
_cell.angle_beta   90.00
_cell.angle_gamma   90.00
#
_symmetry.space_group_name_H-M   'P 1'
#
loop_
_entity.id
_entity.type
_entity.pdbx_description
1 polymer ?
#
loop_
_entity_poly.entity_id
_entity_poly.type
_entity_poly.pdbx_seq_one_letter_code
_entity_poly.pdbx_strand_id
1 'polypeptide(L)'
;MKIRTIFLLILGLCAFQSYSQEVTSGNKYTVNPEPQQQNIKTLFGKNGGKIEHGGWGGFTLGYTKVAGEDAFISGGRGGWLIDHRFTLGLAGYGFFSNMDQNGPYQPTIDNYSLGGGYGGLLLEPIIAPFKPVHISIPILIGGGSAFVIDEMNYHGSYHGYNDYGSYATCFVLESGVDIEVNVVKFFRVALSLSYRYTSNLSLDYYSTLGLIEFSVPSDALRGFNVGLTMKFGKF
;
A
#
# COMPACT_ATOMS: atom_id res chain seq x y z
N MET A 1 7.13 21.36 -7.14
CA MET A 1 8.42 20.77 -6.71
C MET A 1 8.58 19.46 -7.49
N LYS A 2 9.61 19.32 -8.31
CA LYS A 2 9.68 18.28 -9.35
C LYS A 2 9.95 16.89 -8.74
N ILE A 3 9.12 15.91 -9.09
CA ILE A 3 9.15 14.49 -8.66
C ILE A 3 10.54 13.82 -8.73
N ARG A 4 11.45 14.34 -9.54
CA ARG A 4 12.84 13.88 -9.66
C ARG A 4 13.68 13.99 -8.37
N THR A 5 13.31 14.87 -7.45
CA THR A 5 14.08 15.11 -6.22
C THR A 5 13.74 14.10 -5.12
N ILE A 6 12.54 13.54 -5.13
CA ILE A 6 12.11 12.55 -4.11
C ILE A 6 12.72 11.17 -4.41
N PHE A 7 12.87 10.80 -5.68
CA PHE A 7 13.49 9.52 -6.07
C PHE A 7 14.99 9.45 -5.71
N LEU A 8 15.70 10.58 -5.75
CA LEU A 8 17.11 10.66 -5.38
C LEU A 8 17.34 10.60 -3.86
N LEU A 9 16.37 10.99 -3.04
CA LEU A 9 16.46 10.90 -1.58
C LEU A 9 16.30 9.46 -1.06
N ILE A 10 15.52 8.63 -1.74
CA ILE A 10 15.34 7.21 -1.36
C ILE A 10 16.54 6.38 -1.77
N LEU A 11 17.19 6.69 -2.89
CA LEU A 11 18.44 6.03 -3.32
C LEU A 11 19.66 6.46 -2.51
N GLY A 12 19.65 7.67 -1.94
CA GLY A 12 20.76 8.20 -1.13
C GLY A 12 20.90 7.55 0.26
N LEU A 13 19.83 6.98 0.81
CA LEU A 13 19.87 6.32 2.13
C LEU A 13 20.50 4.92 2.11
N CYS A 14 20.65 4.30 0.95
CA CYS A 14 21.32 3.00 0.81
C CYS A 14 22.84 3.09 0.63
N ALA A 15 23.42 4.28 0.44
CA ALA A 15 24.83 4.44 0.08
C ALA A 15 25.77 4.79 1.25
N PHE A 16 25.28 4.93 2.48
CA PHE A 16 26.09 5.39 3.60
C PHE A 16 26.48 4.28 4.59
N GLN A 17 27.06 3.19 4.10
CA GLN A 17 27.86 2.30 4.99
C GLN A 17 28.92 1.51 4.20
N SER A 18 29.93 2.18 3.69
CA SER A 18 31.13 1.49 3.24
C SER A 18 32.32 2.45 3.24
N TYR A 19 32.90 2.70 4.40
CA TYR A 19 34.29 3.13 4.50
C TYR A 19 34.77 2.95 5.94
N SER A 20 35.46 1.87 6.21
CA SER A 20 36.49 1.79 7.25
C SER A 20 37.50 0.71 6.83
N GLN A 21 38.57 1.14 6.20
CA GLN A 21 39.78 0.33 6.07
C GLN A 21 40.74 0.75 7.18
N GLU A 22 40.97 -0.12 8.13
CA GLU A 22 42.15 -0.03 8.98
C GLU A 22 43.33 -0.74 8.29
N VAL A 23 44.36 0.05 8.01
CA VAL A 23 45.65 -0.43 7.59
C VAL A 23 46.49 -0.70 8.85
N THR A 24 46.78 -1.94 9.14
CA THR A 24 47.80 -2.29 10.14
C THR A 24 48.94 -3.04 9.47
N SER A 25 50.12 -2.46 9.59
CA SER A 25 51.40 -2.91 9.05
C SER A 25 52.04 -4.02 9.92
N GLY A 26 52.58 -5.02 9.28
CA GLY A 26 53.79 -5.72 9.72
C GLY A 26 53.63 -7.04 10.47
N ASN A 27 53.81 -8.20 9.85
CA ASN A 27 54.96 -9.08 10.00
C ASN A 27 54.86 -10.33 9.11
N LYS A 28 55.99 -10.70 8.51
CA LYS A 28 56.17 -11.89 7.67
C LYS A 28 56.13 -13.16 8.49
N TYR A 29 55.15 -14.04 8.24
CA TYR A 29 55.30 -15.50 8.28
C TYR A 29 54.44 -16.09 7.16
N THR A 30 55.08 -16.88 6.30
CA THR A 30 54.40 -17.64 5.23
C THR A 30 53.61 -18.76 5.85
N VAL A 31 52.32 -18.54 5.94
CA VAL A 31 51.32 -19.59 6.16
C VAL A 31 50.50 -19.67 4.89
N ASN A 32 50.36 -20.88 4.32
CA ASN A 32 49.47 -21.15 3.20
C ASN A 32 48.11 -20.51 3.50
N PRO A 33 47.53 -19.68 2.59
CA PRO A 33 46.23 -19.14 2.84
C PRO A 33 45.21 -20.27 2.71
N GLU A 34 44.66 -20.70 3.85
CA GLU A 34 43.35 -21.36 3.80
C GLU A 34 42.39 -20.48 2.98
N PRO A 35 41.53 -21.06 2.13
CA PRO A 35 40.57 -20.28 1.38
C PRO A 35 39.73 -19.49 2.38
N GLN A 36 39.92 -18.19 2.44
CA GLN A 36 39.09 -17.29 3.22
C GLN A 36 37.68 -17.46 2.68
N GLN A 37 36.84 -18.16 3.42
CA GLN A 37 35.40 -18.12 3.17
C GLN A 37 35.00 -16.66 3.26
N GLN A 38 34.73 -16.06 2.10
CA GLN A 38 34.17 -14.73 2.03
C GLN A 38 32.80 -14.79 2.71
N ASN A 39 32.74 -14.26 3.93
CA ASN A 39 31.50 -14.19 4.69
C ASN A 39 30.60 -13.16 4.02
N ILE A 40 29.67 -13.63 3.17
CA ILE A 40 28.68 -12.78 2.51
C ILE A 40 27.82 -12.15 3.59
N LYS A 41 27.87 -10.83 3.71
CA LYS A 41 26.97 -10.09 4.61
C LYS A 41 25.57 -10.13 4.03
N THR A 42 24.63 -10.73 4.74
CA THR A 42 23.22 -10.85 4.35
C THR A 42 22.35 -9.87 5.15
N LEU A 43 21.22 -9.46 4.57
CA LEU A 43 20.22 -8.62 5.25
C LEU A 43 19.53 -9.34 6.41
N PHE A 44 19.38 -10.66 6.28
CA PHE A 44 18.71 -11.53 7.24
C PHE A 44 19.70 -12.57 7.80
N GLY A 45 19.46 -13.03 9.04
CA GLY A 45 20.30 -14.03 9.66
C GLY A 45 21.67 -13.47 10.09
N LYS A 46 21.67 -12.54 11.02
CA LYS A 46 22.89 -11.91 11.54
C LYS A 46 23.89 -12.98 12.03
N ASN A 47 25.11 -13.01 11.46
CA ASN A 47 26.21 -13.90 11.82
C ASN A 47 25.95 -15.42 11.60
N GLY A 48 25.23 -15.81 10.53
CA GLY A 48 24.97 -17.23 10.26
C GLY A 48 23.93 -17.87 11.16
N GLY A 49 23.15 -17.07 11.91
CA GLY A 49 22.03 -17.52 12.71
C GLY A 49 20.88 -18.03 11.84
N LYS A 50 20.08 -18.90 12.42
CA LYS A 50 18.86 -19.43 11.76
C LYS A 50 17.88 -18.28 11.51
N ILE A 51 17.44 -18.10 10.26
CA ILE A 51 16.41 -17.15 9.90
C ILE A 51 15.07 -17.66 10.47
N GLU A 52 14.40 -16.85 11.26
CA GLU A 52 13.09 -17.17 11.77
C GLU A 52 12.00 -16.77 10.79
N HIS A 53 11.00 -17.63 10.65
CA HIS A 53 9.87 -17.43 9.75
C HIS A 53 8.57 -17.36 10.54
N GLY A 54 7.78 -16.36 10.19
CA GLY A 54 6.42 -16.15 10.68
C GLY A 54 5.45 -15.93 9.53
N GLY A 55 4.25 -15.57 9.90
CA GLY A 55 3.22 -15.20 8.94
C GLY A 55 2.03 -14.60 9.65
N TRP A 56 1.38 -13.65 9.02
CA TRP A 56 0.25 -12.95 9.60
C TRP A 56 -0.77 -12.56 8.53
N GLY A 57 -1.99 -12.39 8.98
CA GLY A 57 -3.07 -11.77 8.23
C GLY A 57 -3.76 -10.71 9.07
N GLY A 58 -4.31 -9.70 8.44
CA GLY A 58 -4.96 -8.61 9.16
C GLY A 58 -6.09 -7.98 8.36
N PHE A 59 -6.94 -7.29 9.09
CA PHE A 59 -8.06 -6.55 8.58
C PHE A 59 -7.86 -5.06 8.86
N THR A 60 -8.13 -4.21 7.87
CA THR A 60 -7.96 -2.76 7.94
C THR A 60 -9.31 -2.08 7.75
N LEU A 61 -9.58 -1.10 8.59
CA LEU A 61 -10.67 -0.14 8.44
C LEU A 61 -10.07 1.27 8.44
N GLY A 62 -10.58 2.15 7.62
CA GLY A 62 -10.03 3.49 7.55
C GLY A 62 -10.90 4.48 6.78
N TYR A 63 -10.33 5.65 6.67
CA TYR A 63 -10.88 6.80 5.97
C TYR A 63 -9.90 7.23 4.87
N THR A 64 -10.47 7.65 3.75
CA THR A 64 -9.73 8.22 2.61
C THR A 64 -10.57 9.31 1.94
N LYS A 65 -9.99 9.99 0.97
CA LYS A 65 -10.74 10.82 0.02
C LYS A 65 -10.65 10.22 -1.37
N VAL A 66 -11.79 10.23 -2.07
CA VAL A 66 -11.91 9.77 -3.46
C VAL A 66 -12.68 10.82 -4.23
N ALA A 67 -12.16 11.29 -5.35
CA ALA A 67 -12.73 12.40 -6.11
C ALA A 67 -13.00 13.67 -5.25
N GLY A 68 -12.18 13.89 -4.20
CA GLY A 68 -12.37 15.00 -3.27
C GLY A 68 -13.40 14.76 -2.17
N GLU A 69 -14.22 13.72 -2.29
CA GLU A 69 -15.27 13.34 -1.35
C GLU A 69 -14.77 12.38 -0.27
N ASP A 70 -15.42 12.41 0.88
CA ASP A 70 -15.13 11.53 1.99
C ASP A 70 -15.50 10.09 1.67
N ALA A 71 -14.58 9.16 1.92
CA ALA A 71 -14.77 7.75 1.60
C ALA A 71 -14.34 6.85 2.76
N PHE A 72 -15.10 5.79 2.94
CA PHE A 72 -14.73 4.68 3.82
C PHE A 72 -13.86 3.69 3.03
N ILE A 73 -12.79 3.20 3.67
CA ILE A 73 -11.93 2.17 3.11
C ILE A 73 -11.85 0.97 4.06
N SER A 74 -11.99 -0.23 3.50
CA SER A 74 -11.83 -1.47 4.25
C SER A 74 -11.10 -2.50 3.40
N GLY A 75 -10.40 -3.42 4.06
CA GLY A 75 -9.68 -4.45 3.33
C GLY A 75 -8.87 -5.36 4.21
N GLY A 76 -8.04 -6.15 3.57
CA GLY A 76 -7.15 -7.07 4.25
C GLY A 76 -5.75 -7.05 3.68
N ARG A 77 -4.79 -7.38 4.52
CA ARG A 77 -3.40 -7.56 4.13
C ARG A 77 -2.75 -8.66 4.96
N GLY A 78 -1.72 -9.27 4.42
CA GLY A 78 -0.99 -10.29 5.14
C GLY A 78 0.13 -10.87 4.30
N GLY A 79 0.99 -11.66 4.95
CA GLY A 79 2.10 -12.25 4.26
C GLY A 79 3.04 -13.04 5.14
N TRP A 80 4.11 -13.43 4.53
CA TRP A 80 5.22 -14.15 5.12
C TRP A 80 6.18 -13.17 5.80
N LEU A 81 6.41 -13.36 7.09
CA LEU A 81 7.33 -12.58 7.90
C LEU A 81 8.69 -13.26 7.94
N ILE A 82 9.72 -12.54 7.53
CA ILE A 82 11.12 -13.00 7.45
C ILE A 82 11.92 -12.29 8.53
N ASP A 83 12.56 -13.06 9.41
CA ASP A 83 13.45 -12.59 10.49
C ASP A 83 12.83 -11.46 11.36
N HIS A 84 11.52 -11.50 11.56
CA HIS A 84 10.73 -10.46 12.25
C HIS A 84 10.84 -9.04 11.66
N ARG A 85 11.57 -8.86 10.55
CA ARG A 85 11.98 -7.55 10.03
C ARG A 85 11.36 -7.17 8.70
N PHE A 86 10.86 -8.14 7.96
CA PHE A 86 10.34 -7.91 6.62
C PHE A 86 9.18 -8.82 6.31
N THR A 87 8.08 -8.24 5.85
CA THR A 87 6.94 -8.98 5.31
C THR A 87 6.91 -8.91 3.79
N LEU A 88 6.76 -10.05 3.16
CA LEU A 88 6.40 -10.21 1.76
C LEU A 88 5.00 -10.81 1.68
N GLY A 89 4.06 -10.12 1.04
CA GLY A 89 2.68 -10.57 1.06
C GLY A 89 1.80 -9.92 0.01
N LEU A 90 0.51 -9.91 0.29
CA LEU A 90 -0.53 -9.31 -0.53
C LEU A 90 -1.39 -8.37 0.34
N ALA A 91 -1.95 -7.36 -0.31
CA ALA A 91 -2.95 -6.49 0.29
C ALA A 91 -4.05 -6.17 -0.73
N GLY A 92 -5.26 -5.96 -0.23
CA GLY A 92 -6.40 -5.55 -1.05
C GLY A 92 -7.38 -4.73 -0.24
N TYR A 93 -7.90 -3.67 -0.84
CA TYR A 93 -8.79 -2.70 -0.21
C TYR A 93 -9.96 -2.37 -1.14
N GLY A 94 -11.13 -2.22 -0.56
CA GLY A 94 -12.31 -1.64 -1.19
C GLY A 94 -12.61 -0.28 -0.60
N PHE A 95 -13.14 0.61 -1.39
CA PHE A 95 -13.58 1.93 -0.97
C PHE A 95 -14.97 2.24 -1.55
N PHE A 96 -15.68 3.11 -0.83
CA PHE A 96 -16.97 3.60 -1.23
C PHE A 96 -17.13 5.06 -0.79
N SER A 97 -17.60 5.91 -1.70
CA SER A 97 -17.82 7.33 -1.47
C SER A 97 -19.12 7.78 -2.13
N ASN A 98 -19.95 8.53 -1.41
CA ASN A 98 -21.09 9.19 -2.01
C ASN A 98 -20.62 10.47 -2.71
N MET A 99 -21.13 10.72 -3.93
CA MET A 99 -20.86 11.94 -4.68
C MET A 99 -22.01 12.93 -4.41
N ASP A 100 -21.68 14.07 -3.79
CA ASP A 100 -22.63 15.13 -3.48
C ASP A 100 -22.79 16.08 -4.69
N GLN A 101 -24.02 16.54 -4.99
CA GLN A 101 -24.31 17.58 -5.98
C GLN A 101 -23.57 18.89 -5.71
N ASN A 102 -23.34 19.21 -4.44
CA ASN A 102 -22.60 20.40 -4.04
C ASN A 102 -21.09 20.17 -4.00
N GLY A 103 -20.66 18.95 -4.34
CA GLY A 103 -19.26 18.58 -4.38
C GLY A 103 -18.50 19.14 -5.58
N PRO A 104 -17.20 18.90 -5.68
CA PRO A 104 -16.36 19.48 -6.73
C PRO A 104 -16.72 19.04 -8.15
N TYR A 105 -17.53 18.01 -8.32
CA TYR A 105 -17.86 17.42 -9.64
C TYR A 105 -19.34 17.61 -10.05
N GLN A 106 -20.17 18.14 -9.15
CA GLN A 106 -21.56 18.56 -9.42
C GLN A 106 -22.28 17.66 -10.44
N PRO A 107 -22.55 16.37 -10.13
CA PRO A 107 -23.42 15.58 -10.99
C PRO A 107 -24.80 16.25 -11.10
N THR A 108 -25.40 16.21 -12.28
CA THR A 108 -26.65 16.92 -12.59
C THR A 108 -27.83 16.39 -11.76
N ILE A 109 -27.67 15.22 -11.15
CA ILE A 109 -28.71 14.51 -10.37
C ILE A 109 -28.06 13.99 -9.08
N ASP A 110 -28.71 14.19 -7.92
CA ASP A 110 -28.36 13.55 -6.65
C ASP A 110 -28.49 12.03 -6.79
N ASN A 111 -27.53 11.28 -6.26
CA ASN A 111 -27.52 9.83 -6.04
C ASN A 111 -26.50 9.03 -6.86
N TYR A 112 -25.35 9.61 -7.13
CA TYR A 112 -24.22 8.83 -7.64
C TYR A 112 -23.26 8.48 -6.50
N SER A 113 -22.75 7.26 -6.54
CA SER A 113 -21.70 6.79 -5.65
C SER A 113 -20.49 6.30 -6.45
N LEU A 114 -19.31 6.58 -5.98
CA LEU A 114 -18.09 6.06 -6.56
C LEU A 114 -17.55 4.92 -5.69
N GLY A 115 -17.57 3.73 -6.26
CA GLY A 115 -17.05 2.53 -5.63
C GLY A 115 -15.83 1.99 -6.35
N GLY A 116 -15.08 1.16 -5.66
CA GLY A 116 -13.94 0.51 -6.27
C GLY A 116 -13.08 -0.27 -5.30
N GLY A 117 -11.97 -0.77 -5.83
CA GLY A 117 -10.99 -1.46 -5.02
C GLY A 117 -9.64 -1.53 -5.71
N TYR A 118 -8.64 -1.83 -4.91
CA TYR A 118 -7.28 -2.00 -5.40
C TYR A 118 -6.53 -3.02 -4.55
N GLY A 119 -5.48 -3.61 -5.10
CA GLY A 119 -4.66 -4.56 -4.39
C GLY A 119 -3.42 -4.94 -5.18
N GLY A 120 -2.54 -5.68 -4.52
CA GLY A 120 -1.29 -6.08 -5.12
C GLY A 120 -0.30 -6.69 -4.14
N LEU A 121 0.97 -6.64 -4.53
CA LEU A 121 2.10 -7.09 -3.74
C LEU A 121 2.35 -6.13 -2.58
N LEU A 122 2.49 -6.69 -1.39
CA LEU A 122 2.85 -5.97 -0.17
C LEU A 122 4.31 -6.26 0.20
N LEU A 123 5.08 -5.18 0.34
CA LEU A 123 6.44 -5.18 0.88
C LEU A 123 6.42 -4.35 2.16
N GLU A 124 6.79 -4.92 3.31
CA GLU A 124 6.68 -4.20 4.58
C GLU A 124 7.94 -4.42 5.44
N PRO A 125 8.95 -3.56 5.33
CA PRO A 125 10.05 -3.51 6.28
C PRO A 125 9.58 -3.02 7.66
N ILE A 126 10.09 -3.67 8.71
CA ILE A 126 9.75 -3.42 10.11
C ILE A 126 10.99 -2.93 10.86
N ILE A 127 10.87 -1.78 11.49
CA ILE A 127 11.91 -1.12 12.26
C ILE A 127 11.71 -1.42 13.74
N ALA A 128 12.74 -1.93 14.41
CA ALA A 128 12.73 -2.30 15.83
C ALA A 128 11.62 -3.33 16.22
N PRO A 129 11.50 -4.46 15.52
CA PRO A 129 10.36 -5.41 15.63
C PRO A 129 10.18 -6.02 17.04
N PHE A 130 11.24 -6.03 17.85
CA PHE A 130 11.21 -6.60 19.20
C PHE A 130 10.74 -5.62 20.29
N LYS A 131 10.48 -4.35 19.92
CA LYS A 131 9.93 -3.39 20.87
C LYS A 131 8.40 -3.54 20.95
N PRO A 132 7.79 -3.28 22.14
CA PRO A 132 6.33 -3.29 22.28
C PRO A 132 5.62 -2.37 21.29
N VAL A 133 6.23 -1.21 21.03
CA VAL A 133 5.81 -0.25 20.00
C VAL A 133 6.92 -0.14 18.98
N HIS A 134 6.59 -0.30 17.73
CA HIS A 134 7.54 -0.26 16.61
C HIS A 134 6.89 0.32 15.34
N ILE A 135 7.67 0.51 14.31
CA ILE A 135 7.24 1.14 13.07
C ILE A 135 7.41 0.15 11.93
N SER A 136 6.42 0.05 11.04
CA SER A 136 6.57 -0.58 9.74
C SER A 136 6.28 0.40 8.61
N ILE A 137 6.79 0.08 7.42
CA ILE A 137 6.65 0.91 6.21
C ILE A 137 6.01 0.04 5.13
N PRO A 138 4.66 -0.07 5.10
CA PRO A 138 3.99 -0.82 4.06
C PRO A 138 4.14 -0.13 2.70
N ILE A 139 4.46 -0.92 1.68
CA ILE A 139 4.53 -0.51 0.28
C ILE A 139 3.69 -1.51 -0.52
N LEU A 140 2.61 -1.04 -1.14
CA LEU A 140 1.74 -1.82 -2.02
C LEU A 140 1.98 -1.40 -3.46
N ILE A 141 2.22 -2.38 -4.31
CA ILE A 141 2.40 -2.21 -5.75
C ILE A 141 1.41 -3.12 -6.47
N GLY A 142 0.51 -2.54 -7.26
CA GLY A 142 -0.52 -3.35 -7.90
C GLY A 142 -1.43 -2.59 -8.84
N GLY A 143 -2.70 -2.99 -8.85
CA GLY A 143 -3.73 -2.38 -9.68
C GLY A 143 -5.02 -2.17 -8.93
N GLY A 144 -5.88 -1.39 -9.52
CA GLY A 144 -7.21 -1.12 -8.98
C GLY A 144 -8.20 -0.76 -10.08
N SER A 145 -9.45 -0.69 -9.67
CA SER A 145 -10.55 -0.26 -10.52
C SER A 145 -11.53 0.60 -9.74
N ALA A 146 -12.20 1.50 -10.45
CA ALA A 146 -13.32 2.28 -9.92
C ALA A 146 -14.49 2.21 -10.88
N PHE A 147 -15.68 2.35 -10.34
CA PHE A 147 -16.95 2.35 -11.08
C PHE A 147 -17.93 3.31 -10.42
N VAL A 148 -18.81 3.87 -11.24
CA VAL A 148 -19.91 4.74 -10.79
C VAL A 148 -21.14 3.90 -10.58
N ILE A 149 -21.84 4.12 -9.47
CA ILE A 149 -23.12 3.51 -9.13
C ILE A 149 -24.19 4.59 -9.18
N ASP A 150 -25.24 4.36 -9.96
CA ASP A 150 -26.44 5.18 -9.97
C ASP A 150 -27.46 4.57 -9.01
N GLU A 151 -27.72 5.24 -7.88
CA GLU A 151 -28.60 4.73 -6.84
C GLU A 151 -30.09 4.76 -7.23
N MET A 152 -30.49 5.61 -8.18
CA MET A 152 -31.88 5.65 -8.65
C MET A 152 -32.25 4.43 -9.48
N ASN A 153 -31.38 3.90 -10.27
CA ASN A 153 -31.64 2.72 -11.12
C ASN A 153 -31.59 1.40 -10.37
N TYR A 154 -31.11 1.38 -9.14
CA TYR A 154 -31.03 0.14 -8.34
C TYR A 154 -32.40 -0.29 -7.77
N HIS A 155 -33.42 0.59 -7.74
CA HIS A 155 -34.69 0.32 -7.08
C HIS A 155 -35.87 0.00 -8.01
N GLY A 156 -35.70 -0.13 -9.28
CA GLY A 156 -36.90 -0.52 -10.06
C GLY A 156 -36.77 -0.45 -11.56
N SER A 157 -36.62 -1.53 -12.13
CA SER A 157 -37.29 -2.06 -13.33
C SER A 157 -36.36 -2.99 -14.11
N TYR A 158 -36.82 -4.21 -14.25
CA TYR A 158 -36.42 -5.15 -15.30
C TYR A 158 -36.62 -4.53 -16.68
N HIS A 159 -35.69 -3.74 -17.13
CA HIS A 159 -35.59 -3.43 -18.55
C HIS A 159 -34.13 -3.71 -18.94
N GLY A 160 -33.99 -4.82 -19.65
CA GLY A 160 -32.72 -5.27 -20.21
C GLY A 160 -32.21 -4.29 -21.27
N TYR A 161 -31.52 -3.29 -20.81
CA TYR A 161 -30.60 -2.51 -21.61
C TYR A 161 -29.21 -2.62 -20.93
N ASN A 162 -28.24 -2.89 -21.75
CA ASN A 162 -26.83 -3.03 -21.35
C ASN A 162 -26.40 -1.82 -20.54
N ASP A 163 -26.53 -1.96 -19.22
CA ASP A 163 -25.90 -1.04 -18.28
C ASP A 163 -24.39 -1.32 -18.36
N TYR A 164 -23.75 -0.68 -19.32
CA TYR A 164 -22.29 -0.63 -19.37
C TYR A 164 -21.88 0.28 -18.22
N GLY A 165 -21.91 -0.27 -16.99
CA GLY A 165 -21.38 0.41 -15.83
C GLY A 165 -19.99 0.94 -16.18
N SER A 166 -19.87 2.26 -16.24
CA SER A 166 -18.59 2.89 -16.51
C SER A 166 -17.59 2.45 -15.46
N TYR A 167 -16.56 1.73 -15.86
CA TYR A 167 -15.47 1.31 -15.01
C TYR A 167 -14.13 1.69 -15.63
N ALA A 168 -13.18 1.97 -14.80
CA ALA A 168 -11.82 2.24 -15.24
C ALA A 168 -10.82 1.54 -14.34
N THR A 169 -9.70 1.16 -14.92
CA THR A 169 -8.61 0.51 -14.21
C THR A 169 -7.39 1.41 -14.14
N CYS A 170 -6.59 1.24 -13.10
CA CYS A 170 -5.37 2.00 -12.89
C CYS A 170 -4.28 1.16 -12.25
N PHE A 171 -3.04 1.59 -12.44
CA PHE A 171 -1.90 1.15 -11.62
C PHE A 171 -1.97 1.86 -10.27
N VAL A 172 -1.60 1.15 -9.19
CA VAL A 172 -1.59 1.68 -7.83
C VAL A 172 -0.23 1.45 -7.21
N LEU A 173 0.30 2.52 -6.62
CA LEU A 173 1.45 2.52 -5.71
C LEU A 173 1.01 3.22 -4.42
N GLU A 174 0.97 2.49 -3.32
CA GLU A 174 0.66 3.06 -2.01
C GLU A 174 1.82 2.81 -1.06
N SER A 175 2.26 3.85 -0.36
CA SER A 175 3.28 3.73 0.67
C SER A 175 2.91 4.57 1.88
N GLY A 176 3.28 4.07 3.06
CA GLY A 176 2.90 4.73 4.31
C GLY A 176 3.80 4.36 5.48
N VAL A 177 3.33 4.74 6.64
CA VAL A 177 3.94 4.44 7.93
C VAL A 177 2.86 3.88 8.84
N ASP A 178 3.17 2.76 9.46
CA ASP A 178 2.37 2.15 10.50
C ASP A 178 3.06 2.29 11.85
N ILE A 179 2.33 2.74 12.86
CA ILE A 179 2.74 2.64 14.26
C ILE A 179 2.09 1.38 14.81
N GLU A 180 2.87 0.36 15.07
CA GLU A 180 2.40 -0.94 15.54
C GLU A 180 2.61 -1.15 17.01
N VAL A 181 1.61 -1.73 17.68
CA VAL A 181 1.64 -2.12 19.08
C VAL A 181 1.45 -3.64 19.19
N ASN A 182 2.40 -4.32 19.81
CA ASN A 182 2.29 -5.73 20.18
C ASN A 182 1.36 -5.85 21.39
N VAL A 183 0.07 -6.17 21.18
CA VAL A 183 -0.89 -6.34 22.28
C VAL A 183 -0.63 -7.66 23.01
N VAL A 184 -0.50 -8.74 22.24
CA VAL A 184 -0.06 -10.07 22.68
C VAL A 184 0.78 -10.73 21.60
N LYS A 185 1.39 -11.91 21.88
CA LYS A 185 2.32 -12.57 20.98
C LYS A 185 1.76 -12.87 19.58
N PHE A 186 0.45 -13.03 19.44
CA PHE A 186 -0.22 -13.36 18.19
C PHE A 186 -1.10 -12.23 17.63
N PHE A 187 -1.19 -11.10 18.33
CA PHE A 187 -2.07 -9.99 17.96
C PHE A 187 -1.36 -8.65 18.07
N ARG A 188 -1.41 -7.87 16.99
CA ARG A 188 -0.90 -6.51 16.88
C ARG A 188 -1.99 -5.58 16.38
N VAL A 189 -1.90 -4.33 16.79
CA VAL A 189 -2.73 -3.23 16.27
C VAL A 189 -1.81 -2.20 15.66
N ALA A 190 -2.12 -1.75 14.46
CA ALA A 190 -1.37 -0.75 13.74
C ALA A 190 -2.26 0.45 13.39
N LEU A 191 -1.80 1.65 13.72
CA LEU A 191 -2.33 2.90 13.20
C LEU A 191 -1.54 3.24 11.93
N SER A 192 -2.24 3.36 10.81
CA SER A 192 -1.66 3.52 9.47
C SER A 192 -1.93 4.92 8.93
N LEU A 193 -0.90 5.52 8.34
CA LEU A 193 -1.00 6.71 7.50
C LEU A 193 -0.28 6.41 6.19
N SER A 194 -0.99 6.44 5.07
CA SER A 194 -0.41 6.17 3.76
C SER A 194 -0.84 7.19 2.71
N TYR A 195 -0.10 7.24 1.61
CA TYR A 195 -0.46 7.98 0.41
C TYR A 195 -0.58 7.02 -0.77
N ARG A 196 -1.75 7.03 -1.40
CA ARG A 196 -2.06 6.26 -2.60
C ARG A 196 -1.83 7.12 -3.83
N TYR A 197 -0.88 6.70 -4.66
CA TYR A 197 -0.66 7.20 -6.00
C TYR A 197 -1.29 6.25 -7.02
N THR A 198 -2.01 6.81 -8.01
CA THR A 198 -2.56 6.02 -9.11
C THR A 198 -2.12 6.59 -10.45
N SER A 199 -2.06 5.74 -11.48
CA SER A 199 -2.01 6.23 -12.85
C SER A 199 -3.29 7.00 -13.17
N ASN A 200 -3.30 7.73 -14.28
CA ASN A 200 -4.50 8.46 -14.69
C ASN A 200 -5.66 7.50 -14.92
N LEU A 201 -6.80 7.86 -14.33
CA LEU A 201 -8.08 7.17 -14.51
C LEU A 201 -8.83 7.86 -15.65
N SER A 202 -9.49 7.10 -16.52
CA SER A 202 -10.42 7.63 -17.52
C SER A 202 -11.76 6.97 -17.26
N LEU A 203 -12.62 7.68 -16.56
CA LEU A 203 -13.94 7.18 -16.15
C LEU A 203 -15.00 8.23 -16.50
N ASP A 204 -15.72 7.95 -17.56
CA ASP A 204 -16.84 8.77 -18.02
C ASP A 204 -18.16 8.04 -17.72
N TYR A 205 -19.13 8.77 -17.19
CA TYR A 205 -20.47 8.27 -17.01
C TYR A 205 -21.38 8.77 -18.14
N TYR A 206 -22.11 7.84 -18.74
CA TYR A 206 -22.97 8.09 -19.88
C TYR A 206 -24.44 8.01 -19.47
N SER A 207 -25.24 8.99 -19.87
CA SER A 207 -26.68 8.95 -19.71
C SER A 207 -27.32 7.86 -20.59
N THR A 208 -28.59 7.56 -20.34
CA THR A 208 -29.38 6.61 -21.15
C THR A 208 -29.47 7.01 -22.63
N LEU A 209 -29.20 8.26 -22.96
CA LEU A 209 -29.13 8.77 -24.32
C LEU A 209 -27.74 8.65 -24.97
N GLY A 210 -26.79 8.07 -24.29
CA GLY A 210 -25.42 7.89 -24.79
C GLY A 210 -24.57 9.16 -24.79
N LEU A 211 -25.00 10.21 -24.09
CA LEU A 211 -24.23 11.43 -23.90
C LEU A 211 -23.41 11.34 -22.62
N ILE A 212 -22.20 11.91 -22.62
CA ILE A 212 -21.38 12.01 -21.42
C ILE A 212 -22.10 12.95 -20.45
N GLU A 213 -22.47 12.43 -19.28
CA GLU A 213 -23.14 13.20 -18.24
C GLU A 213 -22.13 13.88 -17.33
N PHE A 214 -21.09 13.15 -16.92
CA PHE A 214 -19.93 13.71 -16.23
C PHE A 214 -18.70 12.81 -16.38
N SER A 215 -17.53 13.40 -16.16
CA SER A 215 -16.25 12.68 -16.16
C SER A 215 -15.61 12.76 -14.78
N VAL A 216 -15.17 11.63 -14.27
CA VAL A 216 -14.43 11.56 -13.01
C VAL A 216 -12.99 12.03 -13.28
N PRO A 217 -12.39 12.87 -12.41
CA PRO A 217 -11.03 13.33 -12.60
C PRO A 217 -10.03 12.19 -12.70
N SER A 218 -9.04 12.39 -13.52
CA SER A 218 -8.00 11.37 -13.77
C SER A 218 -7.17 11.04 -12.53
N ASP A 219 -7.16 11.88 -11.51
CA ASP A 219 -6.46 11.72 -10.24
C ASP A 219 -7.39 11.45 -9.05
N ALA A 220 -8.68 11.18 -9.30
CA ALA A 220 -9.73 10.99 -8.30
C ALA A 220 -9.37 9.98 -7.20
N LEU A 221 -8.57 8.99 -7.50
CA LEU A 221 -8.15 7.97 -6.55
C LEU A 221 -6.85 8.31 -5.79
N ARG A 222 -6.18 9.42 -6.10
CA ARG A 222 -4.96 9.82 -5.40
C ARG A 222 -5.31 10.48 -4.08
N GLY A 223 -4.68 10.05 -2.99
CA GLY A 223 -4.97 10.67 -1.70
C GLY A 223 -4.30 9.99 -0.52
N PHE A 224 -4.50 10.61 0.63
CA PHE A 224 -4.09 10.04 1.90
C PHE A 224 -5.13 9.07 2.42
N ASN A 225 -4.65 8.00 3.06
CA ASN A 225 -5.47 7.06 3.81
C ASN A 225 -5.02 7.08 5.27
N VAL A 226 -6.00 7.09 6.17
CA VAL A 226 -5.77 6.90 7.60
C VAL A 226 -6.58 5.69 8.04
N GLY A 227 -5.96 4.75 8.73
CA GLY A 227 -6.65 3.51 9.09
C GLY A 227 -6.10 2.83 10.32
N LEU A 228 -6.89 1.87 10.79
CA LEU A 228 -6.53 0.96 11.86
C LEU A 228 -6.48 -0.46 11.29
N THR A 229 -5.37 -1.14 11.51
CA THR A 229 -5.20 -2.55 11.11
C THR A 229 -5.04 -3.44 12.32
N MET A 230 -5.82 -4.50 12.35
CA MET A 230 -5.71 -5.59 13.32
C MET A 230 -4.99 -6.76 12.66
N LYS A 231 -3.78 -7.09 13.14
CA LYS A 231 -2.92 -8.14 12.60
C LYS A 231 -2.92 -9.35 13.54
N PHE A 232 -3.14 -10.55 12.99
CA PHE A 232 -3.12 -11.82 13.70
C PHE A 232 -2.12 -12.76 13.04
N GLY A 233 -1.26 -13.40 13.84
CA GLY A 233 -0.30 -14.34 13.28
C GLY A 233 0.83 -14.74 14.22
N LYS A 234 1.86 -15.32 13.60
CA LYS A 234 3.13 -15.62 14.24
C LYS A 234 4.13 -14.55 13.83
N PHE A 235 4.46 -13.70 14.80
CA PHE A 235 5.36 -12.57 14.59
C PHE A 235 6.77 -12.84 15.07
#